data_5f00084579f56a67fb9e4c52d410fb85
#
_entry.id   5f00084579f56a67fb9e4c52d410fb85
#
_cell.length_a   1.000
_cell.length_b   1.000
_cell.length_c   1.000
_cell.angle_alpha   90.00
_cell.angle_beta   90.00
_cell.angle_gamma   90.00
#
_symmetry.space_group_name_H-M   'P 1'
#
loop_
_entity.id
_entity.type
_entity.pdbx_description
1 polymer ?
#
loop_
_entity_poly.entity_id
_entity_poly.type
_entity_poly.pdbx_seq_one_letter_code
_entity_poly.pdbx_strand_id
1 'polypeptide(L)'
;MKKLNLFLLVLFICNCPVVSGYAFFDRDIRLLTMQDGLADNTITSIYKDRDGFMWFGTNNGLSRYDGKLIKNFSSSPAYMYVSEIVEMSDRYLGVIAGNTLYCFARSLEKFIPIVHATDYSSVHVSHLLPIDNNSFWGLSGNKLYLYTQEEVKNEKGEVVQIKLKCEKQYKDLIDSGDNFCAMCYTDNHEMLCLVTQQGNLLLFQPESSEKSKKISLWKNKTWDATSVLYDKGVVWVSTIGHGILRYYVSSGYIDRITYKENNKENSLSHTDVFQVIPINNNRYLAVTWSGYTLLFQDKNDPKRMMTEIYYNTASQ
;
A
#
# COMPACT_ATOMS: atom_id res chain seq x y z
N MET A 1 -11.91 -26.73 60.91
CA MET A 1 -10.72 -26.04 60.34
C MET A 1 -10.32 -26.49 58.94
N LYS A 2 -11.17 -27.13 58.13
CA LYS A 2 -10.80 -27.56 56.75
C LYS A 2 -11.53 -26.81 55.65
N LYS A 3 -12.43 -25.87 55.97
CA LYS A 3 -13.15 -25.05 54.96
C LYS A 3 -12.57 -23.65 54.68
N LEU A 4 -11.60 -23.22 55.47
CA LEU A 4 -10.98 -21.90 55.32
C LEU A 4 -9.85 -21.87 54.28
N ASN A 5 -9.17 -23.00 54.07
CA ASN A 5 -8.05 -23.10 53.12
C ASN A 5 -8.48 -23.19 51.65
N LEU A 6 -9.72 -23.61 51.36
CA LEU A 6 -10.21 -23.70 50.00
C LEU A 6 -10.63 -22.34 49.43
N PHE A 7 -11.09 -21.42 50.30
CA PHE A 7 -11.50 -20.07 49.90
C PHE A 7 -10.29 -19.16 49.61
N LEU A 8 -9.18 -19.37 50.32
CA LEU A 8 -7.91 -18.65 50.07
C LEU A 8 -7.23 -19.13 48.76
N LEU A 9 -7.40 -20.39 48.37
CA LEU A 9 -6.84 -20.92 47.13
C LEU A 9 -7.59 -20.39 45.89
N VAL A 10 -8.90 -20.21 45.98
CA VAL A 10 -9.72 -19.64 44.90
C VAL A 10 -9.44 -18.14 44.71
N LEU A 11 -9.14 -17.38 45.79
CA LEU A 11 -8.76 -15.98 45.71
C LEU A 11 -7.36 -15.75 45.12
N PHE A 12 -6.45 -16.72 45.24
CA PHE A 12 -5.12 -16.61 44.65
C PHE A 12 -5.10 -16.92 43.13
N ILE A 13 -6.08 -17.67 42.64
CA ILE A 13 -6.24 -17.98 41.20
C ILE A 13 -6.89 -16.81 40.45
N CYS A 14 -7.69 -15.97 41.12
CA CYS A 14 -8.31 -14.81 40.49
C CYS A 14 -7.42 -13.53 40.41
N ASN A 15 -6.25 -13.53 41.03
CA ASN A 15 -5.28 -12.42 40.99
C ASN A 15 -4.06 -12.68 40.11
N CYS A 16 -4.08 -13.72 39.28
CA CYS A 16 -3.13 -13.79 38.19
C CYS A 16 -3.46 -12.61 37.25
N PRO A 17 -2.53 -11.64 37.03
CA PRO A 17 -2.73 -10.68 35.97
C PRO A 17 -2.90 -11.52 34.72
N VAL A 18 -4.04 -11.39 34.05
CA VAL A 18 -4.20 -11.84 32.69
C VAL A 18 -3.13 -11.08 31.93
N VAL A 19 -1.98 -11.69 31.78
CA VAL A 19 -0.99 -11.30 30.77
C VAL A 19 -1.74 -11.50 29.46
N SER A 20 -2.39 -10.44 29.03
CA SER A 20 -3.02 -10.35 27.71
C SER A 20 -1.91 -10.64 26.72
N GLY A 21 -1.89 -11.88 26.24
CA GLY A 21 -0.82 -12.38 25.42
C GLY A 21 -0.64 -11.53 24.18
N TYR A 22 0.52 -10.95 24.08
CA TYR A 22 1.09 -10.44 22.84
C TYR A 22 1.55 -11.56 21.91
N ALA A 23 0.93 -12.73 22.02
CA ALA A 23 1.28 -13.92 21.24
C ALA A 23 0.46 -14.03 19.93
N PHE A 24 0.02 -12.90 19.35
CA PHE A 24 -0.85 -12.98 18.17
C PHE A 24 -0.08 -13.14 16.84
N PHE A 25 1.24 -12.90 16.81
CA PHE A 25 2.03 -12.95 15.58
C PHE A 25 3.01 -14.12 15.49
N ASP A 26 3.22 -14.89 16.57
CA ASP A 26 4.33 -15.85 16.60
C ASP A 26 3.94 -17.29 16.19
N ARG A 27 2.67 -17.59 15.95
CA ARG A 27 2.22 -18.97 15.72
C ARG A 27 1.93 -19.37 14.29
N ASP A 28 1.72 -18.40 13.37
CA ASP A 28 1.26 -18.68 12.01
C ASP A 28 2.04 -17.92 10.91
N ILE A 29 3.32 -17.58 11.15
CA ILE A 29 4.15 -17.00 10.09
C ILE A 29 4.59 -18.12 9.15
N ARG A 30 4.16 -18.04 7.90
CA ARG A 30 4.60 -18.91 6.82
C ARG A 30 5.44 -18.13 5.84
N LEU A 31 6.66 -18.58 5.61
CA LEU A 31 7.51 -18.06 4.54
C LEU A 31 7.10 -18.72 3.21
N LEU A 32 6.81 -17.90 2.20
CA LEU A 32 6.58 -18.35 0.84
C LEU A 32 7.78 -17.96 -0.02
N THR A 33 8.30 -18.90 -0.79
CA THR A 33 9.49 -18.75 -1.61
C THR A 33 9.28 -19.34 -3.01
N MET A 34 10.28 -19.21 -3.89
CA MET A 34 10.30 -19.90 -5.18
C MET A 34 10.21 -21.43 -5.03
N GLN A 35 10.63 -22.01 -3.90
CA GLN A 35 10.48 -23.44 -3.62
C GLN A 35 9.00 -23.81 -3.38
N ASP A 36 8.18 -22.87 -2.91
CA ASP A 36 6.73 -23.03 -2.77
C ASP A 36 5.98 -22.71 -4.07
N GLY A 37 6.69 -22.20 -5.10
CA GLY A 37 6.15 -21.92 -6.42
C GLY A 37 6.07 -20.44 -6.81
N LEU A 38 6.56 -19.49 -6.00
CA LEU A 38 6.61 -18.08 -6.41
C LEU A 38 7.46 -17.87 -7.67
N ALA A 39 7.09 -16.92 -8.50
CA ALA A 39 7.84 -16.57 -9.71
C ALA A 39 9.23 -15.98 -9.39
N ASP A 40 9.35 -15.28 -8.25
CA ASP A 40 10.60 -14.74 -7.72
C ASP A 40 10.48 -14.54 -6.21
N ASN A 41 11.59 -14.58 -5.48
CA ASN A 41 11.62 -14.29 -4.04
C ASN A 41 11.51 -12.80 -3.72
N THR A 42 11.80 -11.93 -4.69
CA THR A 42 11.67 -10.48 -4.51
C THR A 42 10.23 -10.07 -4.81
N ILE A 43 9.47 -9.86 -3.74
CA ILE A 43 8.08 -9.38 -3.82
C ILE A 43 8.10 -7.85 -3.86
N THR A 44 7.43 -7.29 -4.84
CA THR A 44 7.36 -5.85 -5.12
C THR A 44 5.98 -5.26 -4.88
N SER A 45 4.94 -6.11 -4.94
CA SER A 45 3.56 -5.72 -4.69
C SER A 45 2.77 -6.90 -4.13
N ILE A 46 1.87 -6.64 -3.19
CA ILE A 46 0.96 -7.63 -2.63
C ILE A 46 -0.45 -7.06 -2.68
N TYR A 47 -1.38 -7.86 -3.20
CA TYR A 47 -2.78 -7.51 -3.26
C TYR A 47 -3.65 -8.70 -2.88
N LYS A 48 -4.63 -8.50 -2.00
CA LYS A 48 -5.66 -9.50 -1.67
C LYS A 48 -6.94 -9.13 -2.40
N ASP A 49 -7.39 -10.00 -3.29
CA ASP A 49 -8.63 -9.77 -4.01
C ASP A 49 -9.87 -10.13 -3.18
N ARG A 50 -11.04 -9.78 -3.72
CA ARG A 50 -12.34 -10.02 -3.08
C ARG A 50 -12.72 -11.49 -2.94
N ASP A 51 -12.13 -12.36 -3.75
CA ASP A 51 -12.31 -13.81 -3.72
C ASP A 51 -11.40 -14.47 -2.67
N GLY A 52 -10.52 -13.68 -2.05
CA GLY A 52 -9.61 -14.09 -0.99
C GLY A 52 -8.24 -14.58 -1.49
N PHE A 53 -7.99 -14.56 -2.79
CA PHE A 53 -6.67 -14.88 -3.33
C PHE A 53 -5.65 -13.79 -2.99
N MET A 54 -4.44 -14.24 -2.67
CA MET A 54 -3.30 -13.32 -2.53
C MET A 54 -2.52 -13.26 -3.84
N TRP A 55 -2.32 -12.06 -4.35
CA TRP A 55 -1.55 -11.79 -5.54
C TRP A 55 -0.21 -11.19 -5.17
N PHE A 56 0.85 -11.68 -5.80
CA PHE A 56 2.21 -11.22 -5.60
C PHE A 56 2.78 -10.72 -6.93
N GLY A 57 3.07 -9.43 -6.98
CA GLY A 57 3.95 -8.86 -7.99
C GLY A 57 5.39 -9.15 -7.61
N THR A 58 6.18 -9.58 -8.56
CA THR A 58 7.57 -9.96 -8.33
C THR A 58 8.50 -9.32 -9.38
N ASN A 59 9.80 -9.47 -9.21
CA ASN A 59 10.76 -9.07 -10.25
C ASN A 59 10.60 -9.89 -11.54
N ASN A 60 9.91 -11.03 -11.48
CA ASN A 60 9.77 -11.97 -12.61
C ASN A 60 8.31 -12.35 -12.87
N GLY A 61 7.38 -11.39 -12.79
CA GLY A 61 5.98 -11.57 -13.15
C GLY A 61 5.02 -11.65 -11.99
N LEU A 62 3.86 -12.25 -12.25
CA LEU A 62 2.69 -12.27 -11.37
C LEU A 62 2.44 -13.68 -10.84
N SER A 63 2.27 -13.80 -9.51
CA SER A 63 1.89 -15.04 -8.82
C SER A 63 0.58 -14.87 -8.08
N ARG A 64 -0.26 -15.91 -8.04
CA ARG A 64 -1.48 -15.97 -7.22
C ARG A 64 -1.43 -17.15 -6.26
N TYR A 65 -1.75 -16.92 -5.00
CA TYR A 65 -1.82 -17.91 -3.94
C TYR A 65 -3.27 -18.07 -3.44
N ASP A 66 -3.74 -19.31 -3.39
CA ASP A 66 -5.12 -19.66 -2.98
C ASP A 66 -5.21 -20.13 -1.51
N GLY A 67 -4.12 -20.02 -0.74
CA GLY A 67 -4.01 -20.54 0.62
C GLY A 67 -3.27 -21.90 0.67
N LYS A 68 -3.08 -22.57 -0.47
CA LYS A 68 -2.40 -23.87 -0.57
C LYS A 68 -1.35 -23.89 -1.68
N LEU A 69 -1.74 -23.48 -2.87
CA LEU A 69 -0.93 -23.55 -4.09
C LEU A 69 -0.66 -22.17 -4.66
N ILE A 70 0.47 -22.03 -5.31
CA ILE A 70 0.86 -20.83 -6.06
C ILE A 70 0.76 -21.14 -7.55
N LYS A 71 0.09 -20.25 -8.26
CA LYS A 71 -0.03 -20.26 -9.73
C LYS A 71 0.64 -19.02 -10.31
N ASN A 72 1.56 -19.23 -11.25
CA ASN A 72 2.24 -18.16 -11.96
C ASN A 72 1.56 -17.91 -13.31
N PHE A 73 1.54 -16.64 -13.73
CA PHE A 73 0.97 -16.21 -15.00
C PHE A 73 2.09 -15.72 -15.90
N SER A 74 2.39 -16.51 -16.94
CA SER A 74 3.58 -16.40 -17.79
C SER A 74 3.34 -15.76 -19.16
N SER A 75 2.13 -15.30 -19.45
CA SER A 75 1.87 -14.57 -20.69
C SER A 75 2.06 -13.07 -20.50
N SER A 76 2.83 -12.43 -21.37
CA SER A 76 3.20 -11.01 -21.37
C SER A 76 2.36 -10.14 -20.40
N PRO A 77 2.90 -9.66 -19.33
CA PRO A 77 4.23 -9.16 -18.98
C PRO A 77 5.06 -10.15 -18.13
N ALA A 78 5.15 -11.38 -18.52
CA ALA A 78 5.63 -12.53 -17.75
C ALA A 78 7.06 -12.42 -17.18
N TYR A 79 7.89 -11.59 -17.74
CA TYR A 79 9.30 -11.42 -17.33
C TYR A 79 9.59 -9.97 -16.92
N MET A 80 8.58 -9.28 -16.41
CA MET A 80 8.72 -7.87 -16.09
C MET A 80 8.53 -7.64 -14.59
N TYR A 81 9.31 -6.72 -14.06
CA TYR A 81 9.15 -6.16 -12.73
C TYR A 81 7.73 -5.61 -12.56
N VAL A 82 6.91 -6.26 -11.73
CA VAL A 82 5.55 -5.83 -11.41
C VAL A 82 5.61 -4.87 -10.22
N SER A 83 5.42 -3.59 -10.45
CA SER A 83 5.50 -2.57 -9.40
C SER A 83 4.23 -2.42 -8.59
N GLU A 84 3.06 -2.68 -9.19
CA GLU A 84 1.76 -2.50 -8.52
C GLU A 84 0.71 -3.45 -9.08
N ILE A 85 -0.16 -3.93 -8.17
CA ILE A 85 -1.36 -4.69 -8.50
C ILE A 85 -2.52 -3.97 -7.84
N VAL A 86 -3.55 -3.65 -8.63
CA VAL A 86 -4.73 -2.91 -8.18
C VAL A 86 -6.01 -3.49 -8.77
N GLU A 87 -7.11 -3.44 -8.04
CA GLU A 87 -8.42 -3.79 -8.58
C GLU A 87 -8.95 -2.66 -9.47
N MET A 88 -9.10 -2.92 -10.77
CA MET A 88 -9.72 -1.97 -11.69
C MET A 88 -11.25 -2.13 -11.70
N SER A 89 -11.73 -3.34 -11.50
CA SER A 89 -13.16 -3.66 -11.40
C SER A 89 -13.35 -5.05 -10.83
N ASP A 90 -14.60 -5.45 -10.67
CA ASP A 90 -14.98 -6.81 -10.23
C ASP A 90 -14.37 -7.91 -11.11
N ARG A 91 -14.05 -7.61 -12.35
CA ARG A 91 -13.56 -8.58 -13.33
C ARG A 91 -12.07 -8.47 -13.65
N TYR A 92 -11.47 -7.33 -13.39
CA TYR A 92 -10.13 -7.00 -13.87
C TYR A 92 -9.20 -6.52 -12.77
N LEU A 93 -7.96 -7.01 -12.82
CA LEU A 93 -6.84 -6.43 -12.11
C LEU A 93 -6.00 -5.58 -13.05
N GLY A 94 -5.64 -4.39 -12.62
CA GLY A 94 -4.58 -3.61 -13.21
C GLY A 94 -3.24 -4.11 -12.67
N VAL A 95 -2.32 -4.40 -13.55
CA VAL A 95 -0.96 -4.82 -13.23
C VAL A 95 -0.01 -3.81 -13.87
N ILE A 96 0.71 -3.05 -13.07
CA ILE A 96 1.70 -2.11 -13.57
C ILE A 96 3.05 -2.79 -13.59
N ALA A 97 3.66 -2.85 -14.78
CA ALA A 97 4.99 -3.41 -14.97
C ALA A 97 5.80 -2.52 -15.94
N GLY A 98 6.98 -2.09 -15.50
CA GLY A 98 7.82 -1.18 -16.29
C GLY A 98 7.09 0.13 -16.65
N ASN A 99 6.31 0.70 -15.72
CA ASN A 99 5.45 1.88 -15.92
C ASN A 99 4.36 1.70 -17.00
N THR A 100 4.09 0.48 -17.45
CA THR A 100 3.00 0.19 -18.39
C THR A 100 1.89 -0.55 -17.66
N LEU A 101 0.65 -0.12 -17.91
CA LEU A 101 -0.52 -0.80 -17.38
C LEU A 101 -0.90 -1.98 -18.25
N TYR A 102 -1.13 -3.10 -17.60
CA TYR A 102 -1.68 -4.34 -18.18
C TYR A 102 -3.00 -4.68 -17.48
N CYS A 103 -3.91 -5.29 -18.22
CA CYS A 103 -5.18 -5.73 -17.68
C CYS A 103 -5.20 -7.25 -17.56
N PHE A 104 -5.42 -7.77 -16.36
CA PHE A 104 -5.58 -9.20 -16.10
C PHE A 104 -7.05 -9.52 -15.85
N ALA A 105 -7.64 -10.34 -16.73
CA ALA A 105 -9.01 -10.82 -16.60
C ALA A 105 -9.07 -12.03 -15.66
N ARG A 106 -9.64 -11.84 -14.45
CA ARG A 106 -9.65 -12.86 -13.39
C ARG A 106 -10.34 -14.16 -13.81
N SER A 107 -11.53 -14.07 -14.41
CA SER A 107 -12.31 -15.25 -14.86
C SER A 107 -11.68 -16.00 -16.00
N LEU A 108 -10.88 -15.32 -16.83
CA LEU A 108 -10.18 -15.91 -17.96
C LEU A 108 -8.77 -16.35 -17.60
N GLU A 109 -8.28 -15.95 -16.42
CA GLU A 109 -6.92 -16.17 -15.94
C GLU A 109 -5.84 -15.80 -16.95
N LYS A 110 -6.04 -14.70 -17.67
CA LYS A 110 -5.12 -14.21 -18.70
C LYS A 110 -5.08 -12.69 -18.79
N PHE A 111 -3.98 -12.19 -19.33
CA PHE A 111 -3.89 -10.78 -19.71
C PHE A 111 -4.70 -10.53 -21.00
N ILE A 112 -5.40 -9.41 -21.02
CA ILE A 112 -6.08 -8.88 -22.20
C ILE A 112 -5.48 -7.51 -22.55
N PRO A 113 -5.43 -7.13 -23.83
CA PRO A 113 -4.89 -5.84 -24.25
C PRO A 113 -5.62 -4.70 -23.59
N ILE A 114 -4.87 -3.71 -23.10
CA ILE A 114 -5.39 -2.43 -22.60
C ILE A 114 -4.66 -1.30 -23.33
N VAL A 115 -5.40 -0.37 -23.89
CA VAL A 115 -4.87 0.69 -24.74
C VAL A 115 -5.63 2.01 -24.54
N HIS A 116 -5.02 3.12 -24.93
CA HIS A 116 -5.73 4.40 -25.03
C HIS A 116 -6.82 4.34 -26.11
N ALA A 117 -7.97 4.91 -25.80
CA ALA A 117 -9.13 4.90 -26.73
C ALA A 117 -8.88 5.73 -28.00
N THR A 118 -7.97 6.71 -27.95
CA THR A 118 -7.72 7.67 -29.03
C THR A 118 -6.75 7.15 -30.10
N ASP A 119 -5.64 6.52 -29.68
CA ASP A 119 -4.53 6.18 -30.57
C ASP A 119 -4.07 4.74 -30.46
N TYR A 120 -4.76 3.95 -29.61
CA TYR A 120 -4.45 2.55 -29.34
C TYR A 120 -3.03 2.30 -28.80
N SER A 121 -2.37 3.34 -28.29
CA SER A 121 -1.06 3.21 -27.66
C SER A 121 -1.16 2.54 -26.29
N SER A 122 -0.03 2.06 -25.80
CA SER A 122 0.11 1.52 -24.44
C SER A 122 -0.15 2.61 -23.39
N VAL A 123 -0.77 2.24 -22.28
CA VAL A 123 -1.08 3.14 -21.19
C VAL A 123 0.09 3.13 -20.20
N HIS A 124 0.72 4.29 -20.03
CA HIS A 124 1.85 4.46 -19.15
C HIS A 124 1.43 5.18 -17.86
N VAL A 125 1.49 4.46 -16.76
CA VAL A 125 1.20 4.97 -15.40
C VAL A 125 2.16 4.37 -14.39
N SER A 126 2.47 5.13 -13.33
CA SER A 126 3.26 4.64 -12.20
C SER A 126 2.39 4.12 -11.06
N HIS A 127 1.18 4.66 -10.92
CA HIS A 127 0.21 4.29 -9.89
C HIS A 127 -1.21 4.40 -10.42
N LEU A 128 -2.10 3.53 -9.90
CA LEU A 128 -3.54 3.58 -10.10
C LEU A 128 -4.28 3.66 -8.76
N LEU A 129 -5.39 4.40 -8.75
CA LEU A 129 -6.29 4.47 -7.61
C LEU A 129 -7.74 4.37 -8.10
N PRO A 130 -8.43 3.26 -7.83
CA PRO A 130 -9.81 3.06 -8.28
C PRO A 130 -10.76 4.08 -7.65
N ILE A 131 -11.75 4.52 -8.44
CA ILE A 131 -12.89 5.33 -7.97
C ILE A 131 -14.10 4.40 -7.83
N ASP A 132 -14.37 3.65 -8.90
CA ASP A 132 -15.45 2.67 -8.99
C ASP A 132 -15.06 1.55 -9.98
N ASN A 133 -16.03 0.71 -10.37
CA ASN A 133 -15.79 -0.39 -11.31
C ASN A 133 -15.45 0.05 -12.74
N ASN A 134 -15.51 1.34 -13.05
CA ASN A 134 -15.34 1.83 -14.41
C ASN A 134 -14.35 3.01 -14.52
N SER A 135 -14.00 3.62 -13.42
CA SER A 135 -13.17 4.81 -13.39
C SER A 135 -12.05 4.74 -12.35
N PHE A 136 -10.94 5.37 -12.62
CA PHE A 136 -9.77 5.42 -11.75
C PHE A 136 -8.85 6.61 -12.03
N TRP A 137 -8.11 7.00 -11.00
CA TRP A 137 -7.00 7.93 -11.10
C TRP A 137 -5.74 7.21 -11.55
N GLY A 138 -4.95 7.85 -12.40
CA GLY A 138 -3.63 7.38 -12.81
C GLY A 138 -2.57 8.45 -12.65
N LEU A 139 -1.40 8.11 -12.12
CA LEU A 139 -0.23 8.98 -12.09
C LEU A 139 0.74 8.60 -13.21
N SER A 140 1.30 9.61 -13.88
CA SER A 140 2.39 9.44 -14.84
C SER A 140 3.31 10.66 -14.81
N GLY A 141 4.50 10.51 -14.24
CA GLY A 141 5.44 11.60 -14.02
C GLY A 141 4.82 12.69 -13.13
N ASN A 142 4.71 13.90 -13.65
CA ASN A 142 4.14 15.06 -12.96
C ASN A 142 2.64 15.29 -13.26
N LYS A 143 1.95 14.31 -13.84
CA LYS A 143 0.56 14.45 -14.28
C LYS A 143 -0.35 13.48 -13.53
N LEU A 144 -1.57 13.96 -13.26
CA LEU A 144 -2.68 13.18 -12.74
C LEU A 144 -3.75 13.06 -13.83
N TYR A 145 -4.25 11.87 -14.04
CA TYR A 145 -5.25 11.54 -15.05
C TYR A 145 -6.50 10.96 -14.40
N LEU A 146 -7.64 11.33 -14.93
CA LEU A 146 -8.90 10.62 -14.69
C LEU A 146 -9.20 9.76 -15.91
N TYR A 147 -9.29 8.46 -15.72
CA TYR A 147 -9.61 7.51 -16.76
C TYR A 147 -10.96 6.84 -16.52
N THR A 148 -11.64 6.55 -17.62
CA THR A 148 -12.74 5.58 -17.67
C THR A 148 -12.36 4.42 -18.57
N GLN A 149 -12.89 3.21 -18.28
CA GLN A 149 -12.63 2.03 -19.07
C GLN A 149 -13.86 1.58 -19.83
N GLU A 150 -13.62 1.04 -21.03
CA GLU A 150 -14.65 0.49 -21.91
C GLU A 150 -14.21 -0.89 -22.41
N GLU A 151 -15.13 -1.85 -22.37
CA GLU A 151 -14.91 -3.19 -22.90
C GLU A 151 -15.16 -3.24 -24.40
N VAL A 152 -14.21 -3.75 -25.14
CA VAL A 152 -14.38 -4.10 -26.55
C VAL A 152 -14.68 -5.59 -26.64
N LYS A 153 -15.82 -5.94 -27.25
CA LYS A 153 -16.29 -7.32 -27.40
C LYS A 153 -16.22 -7.74 -28.85
N ASN A 154 -15.92 -9.02 -29.07
CA ASN A 154 -16.01 -9.66 -30.39
C ASN A 154 -17.47 -10.00 -30.72
N GLU A 155 -17.69 -10.58 -31.91
CA GLU A 155 -19.04 -11.00 -32.40
C GLU A 155 -19.70 -12.03 -31.47
N LYS A 156 -18.93 -12.78 -30.68
CA LYS A 156 -19.44 -13.75 -29.71
C LYS A 156 -19.76 -13.14 -28.33
N GLY A 157 -19.56 -11.83 -28.17
CA GLY A 157 -19.76 -11.12 -26.89
C GLY A 157 -18.62 -11.28 -25.88
N GLU A 158 -17.51 -11.90 -26.27
CA GLU A 158 -16.34 -12.05 -25.40
C GLU A 158 -15.51 -10.77 -25.40
N VAL A 159 -15.02 -10.36 -24.21
CA VAL A 159 -14.14 -9.21 -24.10
C VAL A 159 -12.76 -9.56 -24.65
N VAL A 160 -12.33 -8.80 -25.63
CA VAL A 160 -11.05 -8.98 -26.32
C VAL A 160 -10.05 -7.88 -26.02
N GLN A 161 -10.50 -6.73 -25.53
CA GLN A 161 -9.66 -5.57 -25.24
C GLN A 161 -10.35 -4.63 -24.26
N ILE A 162 -9.59 -3.88 -23.48
CA ILE A 162 -10.03 -2.73 -22.69
C ILE A 162 -9.50 -1.46 -23.36
N LYS A 163 -10.37 -0.49 -23.55
CA LYS A 163 -9.99 0.87 -23.97
C LYS A 163 -10.09 1.82 -22.80
N LEU A 164 -9.06 2.64 -22.60
CA LEU A 164 -9.05 3.70 -21.64
C LEU A 164 -9.29 5.04 -22.30
N LYS A 165 -10.31 5.71 -21.85
CA LYS A 165 -10.59 7.10 -22.23
C LYS A 165 -10.07 8.03 -21.13
N CYS A 166 -9.20 8.96 -21.49
CA CYS A 166 -8.78 10.04 -20.60
C CYS A 166 -9.89 11.07 -20.54
N GLU A 167 -10.62 11.12 -19.44
CA GLU A 167 -11.70 12.11 -19.23
C GLU A 167 -11.13 13.47 -18.84
N LYS A 168 -10.06 13.47 -18.03
CA LYS A 168 -9.41 14.69 -17.58
C LYS A 168 -7.93 14.47 -17.32
N GLN A 169 -7.14 15.46 -17.67
CA GLN A 169 -5.72 15.52 -17.36
C GLN A 169 -5.44 16.78 -16.57
N TYR A 170 -4.86 16.61 -15.40
CA TYR A 170 -4.40 17.71 -14.56
C TYR A 170 -2.90 17.89 -14.75
N LYS A 171 -2.54 19.07 -15.24
CA LYS A 171 -1.15 19.53 -15.44
C LYS A 171 -0.86 20.64 -14.44
N ASP A 172 0.40 20.94 -14.25
CA ASP A 172 0.85 22.09 -13.45
C ASP A 172 0.37 22.08 -11.98
N LEU A 173 0.07 20.86 -11.46
CA LEU A 173 -0.22 20.68 -10.03
C LEU A 173 1.04 20.79 -9.17
N ILE A 174 2.20 20.51 -9.76
CA ILE A 174 3.52 20.53 -9.12
C ILE A 174 4.54 21.22 -10.02
N ASP A 175 5.67 21.62 -9.43
CA ASP A 175 6.72 22.34 -10.13
C ASP A 175 7.35 21.47 -11.24
N SER A 176 7.88 22.11 -12.28
CA SER A 176 8.59 21.43 -13.36
C SER A 176 9.83 20.72 -12.80
N GLY A 177 10.01 19.46 -13.14
CA GLY A 177 11.12 18.63 -12.63
C GLY A 177 10.82 17.87 -11.33
N ASP A 178 9.64 18.01 -10.75
CA ASP A 178 9.12 17.13 -9.71
C ASP A 178 8.23 16.05 -10.33
N ASN A 179 8.08 14.90 -9.65
CA ASN A 179 7.21 13.82 -10.07
C ASN A 179 6.39 13.31 -8.88
N PHE A 180 5.21 12.83 -9.17
CA PHE A 180 4.40 12.11 -8.19
C PHE A 180 5.00 10.72 -7.93
N CYS A 181 4.96 10.29 -6.67
CA CYS A 181 5.45 8.98 -6.27
C CYS A 181 4.45 8.14 -5.47
N ALA A 182 3.37 8.73 -4.97
CA ALA A 182 2.31 7.98 -4.30
C ALA A 182 1.01 8.79 -4.24
N MET A 183 -0.13 8.09 -4.16
CA MET A 183 -1.45 8.69 -3.95
C MET A 183 -2.36 7.81 -3.10
N CYS A 184 -3.25 8.44 -2.34
CA CYS A 184 -4.37 7.78 -1.66
C CYS A 184 -5.55 8.73 -1.52
N TYR A 185 -6.72 8.17 -1.13
CA TYR A 185 -7.87 8.99 -0.72
C TYR A 185 -7.78 9.42 0.73
N THR A 186 -8.49 10.50 1.07
CA THR A 186 -8.91 10.78 2.46
C THR A 186 -10.05 9.84 2.87
N ASP A 187 -10.40 9.79 4.17
CA ASP A 187 -11.43 8.87 4.71
C ASP A 187 -12.78 8.92 3.97
N ASN A 188 -13.18 10.09 3.49
CA ASN A 188 -14.45 10.31 2.78
C ASN A 188 -14.34 10.24 1.26
N HIS A 189 -13.19 9.91 0.70
CA HIS A 189 -12.89 9.90 -0.74
C HIS A 189 -13.11 11.23 -1.49
N GLU A 190 -13.26 12.34 -0.77
CA GLU A 190 -13.48 13.67 -1.40
C GLU A 190 -12.19 14.31 -1.89
N MET A 191 -11.06 13.97 -1.25
CA MET A 191 -9.76 14.51 -1.59
C MET A 191 -8.74 13.41 -1.88
N LEU A 192 -7.77 13.74 -2.72
CA LEU A 192 -6.57 12.96 -2.95
C LEU A 192 -5.40 13.53 -2.15
N CYS A 193 -4.66 12.65 -1.52
CA CYS A 193 -3.33 12.94 -0.98
C CYS A 193 -2.31 12.50 -2.03
N LEU A 194 -1.59 13.44 -2.63
CA LEU A 194 -0.59 13.19 -3.65
C LEU A 194 0.79 13.59 -3.10
N VAL A 195 1.75 12.68 -3.12
CA VAL A 195 3.11 12.93 -2.64
C VAL A 195 4.08 12.98 -3.80
N THR A 196 5.07 13.87 -3.74
CA THR A 196 6.07 14.06 -4.78
C THR A 196 7.46 13.69 -4.32
N GLN A 197 8.36 13.44 -5.27
CA GLN A 197 9.77 13.14 -5.01
C GLN A 197 10.50 14.27 -4.28
N GLN A 198 10.14 15.53 -4.52
CA GLN A 198 10.72 16.67 -3.81
C GLN A 198 10.10 16.94 -2.43
N GLY A 199 9.21 16.07 -1.98
CA GLY A 199 8.62 16.14 -0.64
C GLY A 199 7.49 17.11 -0.48
N ASN A 200 6.72 17.28 -1.54
CA ASN A 200 5.46 18.01 -1.45
C ASN A 200 4.30 17.04 -1.27
N LEU A 201 3.41 17.39 -0.35
CA LEU A 201 2.10 16.77 -0.21
C LEU A 201 1.06 17.75 -0.77
N LEU A 202 0.26 17.28 -1.72
CA LEU A 202 -0.89 18.02 -2.22
C LEU A 202 -2.15 17.35 -1.66
N LEU A 203 -2.98 18.15 -0.99
CA LEU A 203 -4.37 17.80 -0.70
C LEU A 203 -5.20 18.37 -1.85
N PHE A 204 -5.59 17.49 -2.77
CA PHE A 204 -6.22 17.84 -4.03
C PHE A 204 -7.68 17.42 -4.05
N GLN A 205 -8.57 18.38 -4.32
CA GLN A 205 -10.00 18.14 -4.48
C GLN A 205 -10.40 18.35 -5.95
N PRO A 206 -10.71 17.27 -6.68
CA PRO A 206 -10.90 17.31 -8.14
C PRO A 206 -12.04 18.22 -8.61
N GLU A 207 -13.11 18.33 -7.81
CA GLU A 207 -14.32 19.08 -8.15
C GLU A 207 -14.31 20.53 -7.65
N SER A 208 -13.29 20.90 -6.87
CA SER A 208 -13.21 22.25 -6.30
C SER A 208 -12.54 23.23 -7.27
N SER A 209 -13.08 24.44 -7.32
CA SER A 209 -12.42 25.60 -7.95
C SER A 209 -11.27 26.16 -7.09
N GLU A 210 -11.16 25.73 -5.84
CA GLU A 210 -10.09 26.14 -4.95
C GLU A 210 -8.77 25.45 -5.33
N LYS A 211 -7.68 26.19 -5.16
CA LYS A 211 -6.34 25.65 -5.43
C LYS A 211 -6.03 24.52 -4.43
N SER A 212 -5.43 23.44 -4.92
CA SER A 212 -4.89 22.39 -4.08
C SER A 212 -3.98 22.95 -2.98
N LYS A 213 -4.13 22.46 -1.76
CA LYS A 213 -3.25 22.83 -0.65
C LYS A 213 -1.93 22.09 -0.79
N LYS A 214 -0.85 22.84 -1.08
CA LYS A 214 0.53 22.30 -1.16
C LYS A 214 1.22 22.47 0.19
N ILE A 215 1.76 21.38 0.72
CA ILE A 215 2.49 21.31 1.98
C ILE A 215 3.89 20.78 1.70
N SER A 216 4.93 21.48 2.13
CA SER A 216 6.30 20.98 2.08
C SER A 216 6.54 20.07 3.29
N LEU A 217 6.70 18.77 3.06
CA LEU A 217 6.97 17.78 4.10
C LEU A 217 8.44 17.80 4.53
N TRP A 218 9.34 18.07 3.58
CA TRP A 218 10.77 18.25 3.83
C TRP A 218 11.34 19.29 2.87
N LYS A 219 12.43 19.93 3.28
CA LYS A 219 13.09 20.98 2.49
C LYS A 219 14.46 20.52 2.01
N ASN A 220 14.82 20.90 0.78
CA ASN A 220 16.16 20.78 0.20
C ASN A 220 16.74 19.36 0.14
N LYS A 221 15.93 18.33 0.04
CA LYS A 221 16.37 16.94 -0.13
C LYS A 221 15.39 16.21 -1.04
N THR A 222 15.91 15.37 -1.92
CA THR A 222 15.13 14.37 -2.62
C THR A 222 14.99 13.16 -1.70
N TRP A 223 13.77 12.84 -1.33
CA TRP A 223 13.45 11.63 -0.58
C TRP A 223 12.58 10.75 -1.46
N ASP A 224 12.87 9.47 -1.45
CA ASP A 224 12.05 8.52 -2.18
C ASP A 224 10.89 8.09 -1.30
N ALA A 225 9.74 8.75 -1.48
CA ALA A 225 8.50 8.29 -0.86
C ALA A 225 8.06 6.99 -1.55
N THR A 226 7.77 5.98 -0.75
CA THR A 226 7.40 4.64 -1.21
C THR A 226 5.90 4.40 -1.16
N SER A 227 5.23 5.00 -0.20
CA SER A 227 3.78 4.90 -0.05
C SER A 227 3.19 6.08 0.71
N VAL A 228 1.89 6.29 0.53
CA VAL A 228 1.10 7.24 1.30
C VAL A 228 -0.16 6.54 1.81
N LEU A 229 -0.51 6.83 3.07
CA LEU A 229 -1.72 6.38 3.72
C LEU A 229 -2.38 7.58 4.38
N TYR A 230 -3.68 7.72 4.24
CA TYR A 230 -4.48 8.62 5.06
C TYR A 230 -5.30 7.80 6.05
N ASP A 231 -5.22 8.13 7.32
CA ASP A 231 -6.06 7.52 8.36
C ASP A 231 -6.35 8.54 9.46
N LYS A 232 -7.63 8.76 9.74
CA LYS A 232 -8.14 9.60 10.86
C LYS A 232 -7.51 10.99 10.93
N GLY A 233 -7.44 11.68 9.79
CA GLY A 233 -6.89 13.04 9.73
C GLY A 233 -5.36 13.13 9.74
N VAL A 234 -4.67 12.01 9.60
CA VAL A 234 -3.21 11.95 9.53
C VAL A 234 -2.78 11.35 8.18
N VAL A 235 -1.93 12.06 7.48
CA VAL A 235 -1.24 11.53 6.28
C VAL A 235 0.08 10.93 6.72
N TRP A 236 0.26 9.64 6.45
CA TRP A 236 1.47 8.87 6.72
C TRP A 236 2.25 8.71 5.41
N VAL A 237 3.49 9.10 5.39
CA VAL A 237 4.36 8.96 4.21
C VAL A 237 5.55 8.08 4.56
N SER A 238 5.64 6.93 3.92
CA SER A 238 6.77 6.01 4.04
C SER A 238 7.90 6.46 3.12
N THR A 239 9.14 6.31 3.56
CA THR A 239 10.31 6.78 2.79
C THR A 239 11.48 5.80 2.85
N ILE A 240 12.36 5.87 1.84
CA ILE A 240 13.67 5.23 1.87
C ILE A 240 14.66 6.13 2.62
N GLY A 241 15.35 5.57 3.60
CA GLY A 241 16.41 6.22 4.36
C GLY A 241 15.96 7.19 5.46
N HIS A 242 14.65 7.50 5.56
CA HIS A 242 14.19 8.55 6.47
C HIS A 242 13.03 8.17 7.39
N GLY A 243 12.57 6.91 7.33
CA GLY A 243 11.48 6.38 8.15
C GLY A 243 10.11 6.83 7.67
N ILE A 244 9.24 7.20 8.61
CA ILE A 244 7.85 7.56 8.37
C ILE A 244 7.63 9.01 8.77
N LEU A 245 7.04 9.80 7.88
CA LEU A 245 6.52 11.14 8.20
C LEU A 245 5.02 11.06 8.45
N ARG A 246 4.54 11.83 9.44
CA ARG A 246 3.11 12.00 9.72
C ARG A 246 2.75 13.47 9.66
N TYR A 247 1.83 13.80 8.76
CA TYR A 247 1.26 15.14 8.67
C TYR A 247 -0.15 15.16 9.23
N TYR A 248 -0.40 15.95 10.24
CA TYR A 248 -1.72 16.12 10.89
C TYR A 248 -2.49 17.22 10.17
N VAL A 249 -3.53 16.84 9.43
CA VAL A 249 -4.27 17.76 8.54
C VAL A 249 -4.90 18.92 9.32
N SER A 250 -5.44 18.68 10.51
CA SER A 250 -6.12 19.69 11.32
C SER A 250 -5.19 20.75 11.92
N SER A 251 -3.97 20.37 12.30
CA SER A 251 -3.01 21.27 12.97
C SER A 251 -1.88 21.76 12.07
N GLY A 252 -1.65 21.07 10.93
CA GLY A 252 -0.49 21.31 10.08
C GLY A 252 0.84 20.83 10.69
N TYR A 253 0.77 20.11 11.82
CA TYR A 253 1.96 19.59 12.49
C TYR A 253 2.55 18.41 11.70
N ILE A 254 3.88 18.33 11.69
CA ILE A 254 4.61 17.23 11.07
C ILE A 254 5.52 16.61 12.11
N ASP A 255 5.46 15.31 12.27
CA ASP A 255 6.44 14.55 13.05
C ASP A 255 7.04 13.40 12.24
N ARG A 256 8.00 12.71 12.85
CA ARG A 256 8.70 11.62 12.18
C ARG A 256 9.02 10.47 13.12
N ILE A 257 8.75 9.25 12.65
CA ILE A 257 9.16 8.01 13.30
C ILE A 257 10.38 7.47 12.54
N THR A 258 11.50 7.26 13.22
CA THR A 258 12.77 6.86 12.60
C THR A 258 13.38 5.65 13.28
N TYR A 259 14.33 5.01 12.59
CA TYR A 259 15.26 4.07 13.20
C TYR A 259 16.21 4.80 14.16
N LYS A 260 16.50 4.18 15.30
CA LYS A 260 17.43 4.69 16.32
C LYS A 260 18.39 3.55 16.69
N GLU A 261 19.65 3.70 16.35
CA GLU A 261 20.67 2.67 16.51
C GLU A 261 20.85 2.23 17.97
N ASN A 262 20.86 3.19 18.89
CA ASN A 262 21.17 2.97 20.33
C ASN A 262 19.94 2.98 21.24
N ASN A 263 18.76 3.14 20.71
CA ASN A 263 17.52 3.18 21.49
C ASN A 263 16.37 2.51 20.75
N LYS A 264 16.04 1.28 21.15
CA LYS A 264 14.94 0.51 20.56
C LYS A 264 13.56 1.03 20.96
N GLU A 265 13.47 1.88 21.99
CA GLU A 265 12.20 2.50 22.36
C GLU A 265 11.77 3.53 21.31
N ASN A 266 10.57 3.36 20.80
CA ASN A 266 10.00 4.21 19.75
C ASN A 266 10.91 4.33 18.50
N SER A 267 11.50 3.21 18.12
CA SER A 267 12.36 3.07 16.94
C SER A 267 11.68 2.18 15.91
N LEU A 268 11.96 2.43 14.65
CA LEU A 268 11.69 1.47 13.56
C LEU A 268 12.74 0.36 13.56
N SER A 269 12.45 -0.75 12.87
CA SER A 269 13.44 -1.80 12.60
C SER A 269 14.49 -1.38 11.56
N HIS A 270 14.15 -0.45 10.67
CA HIS A 270 15.05 0.12 9.64
C HIS A 270 14.62 1.52 9.22
N THR A 271 15.52 2.28 8.60
CA THR A 271 15.23 3.60 8.02
C THR A 271 14.40 3.53 6.74
N ASP A 272 14.55 2.41 5.98
CA ASP A 272 13.82 2.17 4.76
C ASP A 272 12.47 1.54 5.08
N VAL A 273 11.42 2.29 4.85
CA VAL A 273 10.04 1.87 5.05
C VAL A 273 9.33 1.79 3.71
N PHE A 274 8.83 0.62 3.37
CA PHE A 274 8.13 0.40 2.10
C PHE A 274 6.66 0.80 2.19
N GLN A 275 6.00 0.45 3.31
CA GLN A 275 4.58 0.72 3.48
C GLN A 275 4.20 0.76 4.96
N VAL A 276 3.20 1.59 5.28
CA VAL A 276 2.45 1.54 6.54
C VAL A 276 1.05 1.03 6.25
N ILE A 277 0.65 -0.02 6.98
CA ILE A 277 -0.63 -0.70 6.82
C ILE A 277 -1.42 -0.56 8.12
N PRO A 278 -2.65 -0.01 8.09
CA PRO A 278 -3.51 -0.01 9.26
C PRO A 278 -4.00 -1.44 9.53
N ILE A 279 -3.91 -1.89 10.79
CA ILE A 279 -4.38 -3.23 11.18
C ILE A 279 -5.76 -3.11 11.83
N ASN A 280 -5.82 -2.54 13.03
CA ASN A 280 -7.04 -2.29 13.79
C ASN A 280 -6.71 -1.44 15.03
N ASN A 281 -7.73 -0.88 15.69
CA ASN A 281 -7.60 -0.22 17.01
C ASN A 281 -6.39 0.73 17.16
N ASN A 282 -6.14 1.58 16.16
CA ASN A 282 -5.00 2.50 16.14
C ASN A 282 -3.62 1.78 16.15
N ARG A 283 -3.57 0.59 15.57
CA ARG A 283 -2.34 -0.15 15.32
C ARG A 283 -2.01 -0.16 13.85
N TYR A 284 -0.73 -0.01 13.54
CA TYR A 284 -0.21 0.02 12.17
C TYR A 284 0.98 -0.90 12.08
N LEU A 285 1.16 -1.50 10.93
CA LEU A 285 2.33 -2.29 10.58
C LEU A 285 3.20 -1.47 9.62
N ALA A 286 4.42 -1.17 10.02
CA ALA A 286 5.42 -0.60 9.14
C ALA A 286 6.29 -1.72 8.57
N VAL A 287 6.23 -1.92 7.27
CA VAL A 287 7.06 -2.87 6.52
C VAL A 287 8.38 -2.19 6.18
N THR A 288 9.48 -2.77 6.61
CA THR A 288 10.83 -2.20 6.46
C THR A 288 11.78 -3.18 5.78
N TRP A 289 12.96 -2.70 5.43
CA TRP A 289 14.00 -3.55 4.81
C TRP A 289 14.43 -4.74 5.71
N SER A 290 14.55 -4.53 7.02
CA SER A 290 15.04 -5.56 7.95
C SER A 290 13.96 -6.36 8.66
N GLY A 291 12.68 -6.15 8.32
CA GLY A 291 11.55 -6.80 8.97
C GLY A 291 10.34 -5.91 9.04
N TYR A 292 9.63 -5.93 10.15
CA TYR A 292 8.49 -5.04 10.36
C TYR A 292 8.47 -4.45 11.78
N THR A 293 7.82 -3.32 11.90
CA THR A 293 7.59 -2.64 13.18
C THR A 293 6.10 -2.47 13.40
N LEU A 294 5.60 -2.98 14.51
CA LEU A 294 4.26 -2.69 14.97
C LEU A 294 4.24 -1.33 15.65
N LEU A 295 3.39 -0.44 15.16
CA LEU A 295 3.18 0.90 15.69
C LEU A 295 1.84 0.95 16.40
N PHE A 296 1.79 1.53 17.59
CA PHE A 296 0.54 1.72 18.32
C PHE A 296 0.59 3.01 19.15
N GLN A 297 -0.58 3.57 19.33
CA GLN A 297 -0.70 4.83 20.06
C GLN A 297 -0.47 4.61 21.57
N ASP A 298 0.31 5.49 22.21
CA ASP A 298 0.47 5.48 23.65
C ASP A 298 -0.89 5.77 24.33
N LYS A 299 -1.23 4.98 25.34
CA LYS A 299 -2.48 5.14 26.07
C LYS A 299 -2.57 6.45 26.85
N ASN A 300 -1.42 7.00 27.25
CA ASN A 300 -1.30 8.19 28.08
C ASN A 300 -1.02 9.47 27.27
N ASP A 301 -0.50 9.32 26.04
CA ASP A 301 -0.21 10.43 25.13
C ASP A 301 -0.61 10.06 23.69
N PRO A 302 -1.77 10.54 23.21
CA PRO A 302 -2.25 10.25 21.87
C PRO A 302 -1.34 10.73 20.73
N LYS A 303 -0.41 11.63 20.99
CA LYS A 303 0.57 12.08 19.98
C LYS A 303 1.79 11.17 19.91
N ARG A 304 2.04 10.37 20.95
CA ARG A 304 3.18 9.48 21.02
C ARG A 304 2.86 8.11 20.42
N MET A 305 3.71 7.66 19.50
CA MET A 305 3.64 6.28 18.98
C MET A 305 4.67 5.43 19.72
N MET A 306 4.21 4.27 20.17
CA MET A 306 5.04 3.20 20.70
C MET A 306 5.35 2.21 19.57
N THR A 307 6.45 1.48 19.68
CA THR A 307 6.90 0.54 18.65
C THR A 307 7.27 -0.81 19.26
N GLU A 308 6.95 -1.89 18.53
CA GLU A 308 7.48 -3.23 18.74
C GLU A 308 8.17 -3.68 17.45
N ILE A 309 9.43 -4.08 17.54
CA ILE A 309 10.26 -4.40 16.38
C ILE A 309 10.34 -5.92 16.22
N TYR A 310 10.13 -6.36 14.99
CA TYR A 310 10.27 -7.74 14.56
C TYR A 310 11.26 -7.81 13.39
N TYR A 311 12.39 -8.47 13.61
CA TYR A 311 13.42 -8.65 12.58
C TYR A 311 13.15 -9.88 11.73
N ASN A 312 13.53 -9.84 10.47
CA ASN A 312 13.55 -11.01 9.63
C ASN A 312 14.71 -11.93 10.10
N THR A 313 14.38 -13.10 10.61
CA THR A 313 15.37 -14.08 11.10
C THR A 313 16.26 -14.66 9.98
N ALA A 314 15.91 -14.45 8.73
CA ALA A 314 16.73 -14.88 7.58
C ALA A 314 17.94 -13.97 7.29
N SER A 315 18.08 -12.87 8.01
CA SER A 315 19.18 -11.87 7.84
C SER A 315 20.21 -11.90 8.98
N GLN A 316 20.19 -12.94 9.84
CA GLN A 316 21.23 -13.18 10.86
C GLN A 316 22.27 -14.18 10.38
#